data_53e21949a9afa2d718ed60665e013ba0
#
_entry.id   53e21949a9afa2d718ed60665e013ba0
#
_cell.length_a   1.000
_cell.length_b   1.000
_cell.length_c   1.000
_cell.angle_alpha   90.00
_cell.angle_beta   90.00
_cell.angle_gamma   90.00
#
_symmetry.space_group_name_H-M   'P 1'
#
loop_
_entity.id
_entity.type
_entity.pdbx_description
1 polymer ?
#
loop_
_entity_poly.entity_id
_entity_poly.type
_entity_poly.pdbx_seq_one_letter_code
_entity_poly.pdbx_strand_id
1 'polypeptide(L)'
;MKETYKKLASVSIKGKTERKGNLDYLSWANAWHLLKLEYPTAQRNVYESEHTGLNYFTDGRTGYVKVGVSVEGIEHIDYLPIMDFRNKSVMVDKITSFDVNKTIQRATAKAIAMHGLGLSLWTGEDVPELVAEVKKPKIHELEIPSENWSRVLGYIASNKELGLDKIVEQLGKKYKVTTKIKNAIKKEL
;
A
#
# COMPACT_ATOMS: atom_id res chain seq x y z
N MET A 1 -19.29 -22.32 -3.69
CA MET A 1 -17.94 -21.71 -3.82
C MET A 1 -17.84 -20.69 -4.95
N LYS A 2 -18.02 -21.07 -6.22
CA LYS A 2 -17.87 -20.15 -7.37
C LYS A 2 -18.83 -18.95 -7.31
N GLU A 3 -20.07 -19.14 -6.88
CA GLU A 3 -21.08 -18.07 -6.80
C GLU A 3 -20.80 -17.12 -5.62
N THR A 4 -20.47 -17.65 -4.45
CA THR A 4 -20.09 -16.88 -3.26
C THR A 4 -18.93 -15.93 -3.57
N TYR A 5 -17.86 -16.48 -4.19
CA TYR A 5 -16.71 -15.69 -4.60
C TYR A 5 -17.08 -14.60 -5.63
N LYS A 6 -17.84 -14.94 -6.68
CA LYS A 6 -18.27 -13.97 -7.68
C LYS A 6 -19.10 -12.85 -7.08
N LYS A 7 -20.04 -13.20 -6.20
CA LYS A 7 -20.89 -12.24 -5.51
C LYS A 7 -20.05 -11.28 -4.68
N LEU A 8 -19.15 -11.78 -3.83
CA LEU A 8 -18.29 -10.95 -3.00
C LEU A 8 -17.27 -10.14 -3.80
N ALA A 9 -16.73 -10.69 -4.90
CA ALA A 9 -15.84 -9.96 -5.79
C ALA A 9 -16.52 -8.81 -6.55
N SER A 10 -17.84 -8.87 -6.70
CA SER A 10 -18.64 -7.81 -7.35
C SER A 10 -19.11 -6.72 -6.39
N VAL A 11 -18.95 -6.90 -5.08
CA VAL A 11 -19.34 -5.89 -4.07
C VAL A 11 -18.51 -4.63 -4.24
N SER A 12 -19.20 -3.50 -4.40
CA SER A 12 -18.53 -2.21 -4.53
C SER A 12 -17.92 -1.76 -3.20
N ILE A 13 -16.61 -1.54 -3.23
CA ILE A 13 -15.85 -0.97 -2.10
C ILE A 13 -15.64 0.55 -2.26
N LYS A 14 -16.21 1.15 -3.30
CA LYS A 14 -16.07 2.59 -3.58
C LYS A 14 -16.62 3.42 -2.40
N GLY A 15 -15.81 4.38 -1.92
CA GLY A 15 -16.18 5.23 -0.79
C GLY A 15 -16.05 4.54 0.59
N LYS A 16 -15.59 3.28 0.65
CA LYS A 16 -15.31 2.54 1.89
C LYS A 16 -13.82 2.34 2.13
N THR A 17 -12.99 2.74 1.17
CA THR A 17 -11.52 2.68 1.27
C THR A 17 -10.96 3.99 1.80
N GLU A 18 -9.90 3.89 2.58
CA GLU A 18 -9.08 4.99 3.07
C GLU A 18 -7.73 4.97 2.35
N ARG A 19 -7.17 6.13 2.06
CA ARG A 19 -5.84 6.20 1.47
C ARG A 19 -4.77 6.21 2.55
N LYS A 20 -3.87 5.21 2.51
CA LYS A 20 -2.69 5.15 3.38
C LYS A 20 -1.43 5.16 2.51
N GLY A 21 -0.76 6.31 2.44
CA GLY A 21 0.35 6.51 1.52
C GLY A 21 -0.11 6.39 0.06
N ASN A 22 0.47 5.45 -0.68
CA ASN A 22 0.13 5.18 -2.08
C ASN A 22 -0.88 4.04 -2.27
N LEU A 23 -1.36 3.42 -1.18
CA LEU A 23 -2.27 2.28 -1.20
C LEU A 23 -3.68 2.68 -0.76
N ASP A 24 -4.67 2.11 -1.43
CA ASP A 24 -6.05 2.15 -0.95
C ASP A 24 -6.22 1.03 0.08
N TYR A 25 -6.80 1.35 1.22
CA TYR A 25 -6.96 0.46 2.35
C TYR A 25 -8.43 0.29 2.72
N LEU A 26 -8.91 -0.94 2.72
CA LEU A 26 -10.23 -1.27 3.25
C LEU A 26 -10.05 -1.71 4.71
N SER A 27 -10.58 -0.90 5.66
CA SER A 27 -10.50 -1.26 7.08
C SER A 27 -11.23 -2.57 7.35
N TRP A 28 -10.76 -3.33 8.37
CA TRP A 28 -11.41 -4.58 8.77
C TRP A 28 -12.89 -4.38 9.10
N ALA A 29 -13.24 -3.23 9.67
CA ALA A 29 -14.62 -2.91 10.04
C ALA A 29 -15.51 -2.72 8.81
N ASN A 30 -15.02 -2.00 7.79
CA ASN A 30 -15.72 -1.84 6.52
C ASN A 30 -15.81 -3.18 5.76
N ALA A 31 -14.74 -3.95 5.72
CA ALA A 31 -14.73 -5.28 5.10
C ALA A 31 -15.74 -6.21 5.78
N TRP A 32 -15.75 -6.25 7.11
CA TRP A 32 -16.68 -7.05 7.90
C TRP A 32 -18.13 -6.60 7.70
N HIS A 33 -18.39 -5.30 7.72
CA HIS A 33 -19.73 -4.74 7.47
C HIS A 33 -20.26 -5.17 6.10
N LEU A 34 -19.47 -4.98 5.04
CA LEU A 34 -19.86 -5.36 3.69
C LEU A 34 -20.09 -6.87 3.56
N LEU A 35 -19.23 -7.68 4.19
CA LEU A 35 -19.39 -9.13 4.23
C LEU A 35 -20.72 -9.53 4.90
N LYS A 36 -21.03 -8.91 6.05
CA LYS A 36 -22.25 -9.23 6.84
C LYS A 36 -23.53 -8.76 6.14
N LEU A 37 -23.47 -7.76 5.27
CA LEU A 37 -24.62 -7.37 4.43
C LEU A 37 -24.97 -8.47 3.43
N GLU A 38 -23.96 -9.12 2.84
CA GLU A 38 -24.16 -10.16 1.84
C GLU A 38 -24.36 -11.55 2.46
N TYR A 39 -23.67 -11.81 3.56
CA TYR A 39 -23.67 -13.09 4.29
C TYR A 39 -23.79 -12.85 5.81
N PRO A 40 -25.03 -12.65 6.33
CA PRO A 40 -25.27 -12.37 7.75
C PRO A 40 -24.77 -13.48 8.69
N THR A 41 -24.68 -14.72 8.19
CA THR A 41 -24.21 -15.90 8.94
C THR A 41 -22.68 -16.05 8.97
N ALA A 42 -21.95 -15.21 8.23
CA ALA A 42 -20.48 -15.25 8.23
C ALA A 42 -19.92 -15.13 9.65
N GLN A 43 -18.89 -15.92 9.96
CA GLN A 43 -18.25 -15.98 11.27
C GLN A 43 -16.74 -15.66 11.13
N ARG A 44 -16.18 -15.13 12.22
CA ARG A 44 -14.75 -14.89 12.37
C ARG A 44 -14.21 -15.69 13.54
N ASN A 45 -13.15 -16.44 13.29
CA ASN A 45 -12.41 -17.19 14.30
C ASN A 45 -11.04 -16.55 14.51
N VAL A 46 -10.74 -16.16 15.74
CA VAL A 46 -9.39 -15.79 16.15
C VAL A 46 -8.84 -16.99 16.93
N TYR A 47 -7.81 -17.61 16.37
CA TYR A 47 -7.24 -18.81 16.96
C TYR A 47 -6.29 -18.47 18.11
N GLU A 48 -6.33 -19.32 19.13
CA GLU A 48 -5.43 -19.24 20.29
C GLU A 48 -4.40 -20.36 20.23
N SER A 49 -3.21 -20.09 20.71
CA SER A 49 -2.16 -21.10 20.87
C SER A 49 -2.53 -22.03 22.04
N GLU A 50 -2.65 -23.31 21.78
CA GLU A 50 -2.94 -24.33 22.81
C GLU A 50 -1.89 -24.36 23.92
N HIS A 51 -0.64 -23.98 23.63
CA HIS A 51 0.45 -24.00 24.60
C HIS A 51 0.45 -22.78 25.52
N THR A 52 -0.01 -21.63 25.05
CA THR A 52 0.10 -20.37 25.81
C THR A 52 -1.25 -19.75 26.15
N GLY A 53 -2.34 -20.15 25.49
CA GLY A 53 -3.65 -19.50 25.57
C GLY A 53 -3.69 -18.09 25.00
N LEU A 54 -2.66 -17.69 24.25
CA LEU A 54 -2.57 -16.36 23.65
C LEU A 54 -3.07 -16.35 22.19
N ASN A 55 -3.62 -15.23 21.75
CA ASN A 55 -4.12 -15.05 20.40
C ASN A 55 -2.99 -14.83 19.35
N TYR A 56 -1.82 -15.34 19.61
CA TYR A 56 -0.72 -15.39 18.66
C TYR A 56 0.14 -16.65 18.85
N PHE A 57 0.85 -16.99 17.80
CA PHE A 57 1.75 -18.15 17.73
C PHE A 57 3.18 -17.64 17.58
N THR A 58 4.16 -18.47 17.91
CA THR A 58 5.58 -18.10 17.78
C THR A 58 6.42 -19.27 17.27
N ASP A 59 7.49 -18.92 16.55
CA ASP A 59 8.59 -19.79 16.13
C ASP A 59 9.75 -19.78 17.15
N GLY A 60 9.55 -19.13 18.32
CA GLY A 60 10.58 -18.90 19.34
C GLY A 60 11.35 -17.61 19.15
N ARG A 61 11.23 -16.91 18.00
CA ARG A 61 11.92 -15.64 17.69
C ARG A 61 10.95 -14.51 17.38
N THR A 62 9.97 -14.79 16.57
CA THR A 62 8.95 -13.84 16.14
C THR A 62 7.55 -14.40 16.38
N GLY A 63 6.52 -13.59 16.16
CA GLY A 63 5.14 -14.02 16.35
C GLY A 63 4.27 -13.77 15.12
N TYR A 64 3.19 -14.55 15.01
CA TYR A 64 2.16 -14.37 13.99
C TYR A 64 0.78 -14.67 14.59
N VAL A 65 -0.27 -14.13 13.98
CA VAL A 65 -1.66 -14.46 14.31
C VAL A 65 -2.23 -15.42 13.28
N LYS A 66 -3.26 -16.16 13.68
CA LYS A 66 -4.05 -17.05 12.83
C LYS A 66 -5.50 -16.62 12.92
N VAL A 67 -6.09 -16.19 11.82
CA VAL A 67 -7.47 -15.71 11.78
C VAL A 67 -8.20 -16.36 10.62
N GLY A 68 -9.35 -16.96 10.90
CA GLY A 68 -10.25 -17.55 9.93
C GLY A 68 -11.51 -16.72 9.74
N VAL A 69 -12.04 -16.71 8.52
CA VAL A 69 -13.38 -16.21 8.21
C VAL A 69 -14.13 -17.29 7.46
N SER A 70 -15.31 -17.66 7.99
CA SER A 70 -16.18 -18.68 7.40
C SER A 70 -17.37 -18.03 6.71
N VAL A 71 -17.61 -18.41 5.46
CA VAL A 71 -18.75 -18.00 4.63
C VAL A 71 -19.32 -19.22 3.95
N GLU A 72 -20.61 -19.49 4.12
CA GLU A 72 -21.28 -20.64 3.52
C GLU A 72 -20.55 -21.98 3.80
N GLY A 73 -20.08 -22.17 5.05
CA GLY A 73 -19.37 -23.37 5.47
C GLY A 73 -17.93 -23.51 5.00
N ILE A 74 -17.41 -22.54 4.26
CA ILE A 74 -16.01 -22.52 3.81
C ILE A 74 -15.25 -21.52 4.66
N GLU A 75 -14.14 -21.97 5.27
CA GLU A 75 -13.24 -21.10 6.02
C GLU A 75 -11.97 -20.81 5.22
N HIS A 76 -11.64 -19.52 5.10
CA HIS A 76 -10.32 -19.08 4.67
C HIS A 76 -9.54 -18.53 5.85
N ILE A 77 -8.31 -19.01 6.01
CA ILE A 77 -7.44 -18.68 7.15
C ILE A 77 -6.25 -17.88 6.63
N ASP A 78 -5.99 -16.74 7.26
CA ASP A 78 -4.78 -15.96 7.07
C ASP A 78 -3.83 -16.13 8.26
N TYR A 79 -2.54 -16.28 7.95
CA TYR A 79 -1.43 -16.37 8.89
C TYR A 79 -0.57 -15.12 8.71
N LEU A 80 -0.77 -14.12 9.56
CA LEU A 80 -0.11 -12.82 9.39
C LEU A 80 0.98 -12.61 10.45
N PRO A 81 2.23 -12.39 10.06
CA PRO A 81 3.29 -12.02 10.98
C PRO A 81 2.97 -10.72 11.74
N ILE A 82 3.35 -10.66 13.01
CA ILE A 82 3.31 -9.43 13.80
C ILE A 82 4.49 -8.57 13.36
N MET A 83 4.21 -7.39 12.79
CA MET A 83 5.18 -6.54 12.13
C MET A 83 5.15 -5.11 12.65
N ASP A 84 6.32 -4.47 12.62
CA ASP A 84 6.46 -3.04 12.86
C ASP A 84 5.96 -2.20 11.65
N PHE A 85 6.10 -0.87 11.75
CA PHE A 85 5.69 0.06 10.69
C PHE A 85 6.53 -0.04 9.40
N ARG A 86 7.67 -0.76 9.44
CA ARG A 86 8.56 -1.04 8.29
C ARG A 86 8.32 -2.43 7.70
N ASN A 87 7.24 -3.11 8.10
CA ASN A 87 6.92 -4.49 7.75
C ASN A 87 7.99 -5.51 8.16
N LYS A 88 8.77 -5.23 9.21
CA LYS A 88 9.70 -6.18 9.79
C LYS A 88 9.04 -6.92 10.94
N SER A 89 9.24 -8.25 11.01
CA SER A 89 8.73 -9.07 12.10
C SER A 89 9.23 -8.58 13.45
N VAL A 90 8.33 -8.50 14.43
CA VAL A 90 8.63 -8.10 15.81
C VAL A 90 9.14 -9.32 16.58
N MET A 91 10.21 -9.12 17.35
CA MET A 91 10.75 -10.17 18.26
C MET A 91 9.73 -10.49 19.35
N VAL A 92 9.64 -11.75 19.75
CA VAL A 92 8.63 -12.25 20.69
C VAL A 92 8.63 -11.51 22.02
N ASP A 93 9.78 -11.14 22.54
CA ASP A 93 9.96 -10.38 23.78
C ASP A 93 9.50 -8.91 23.71
N LYS A 94 9.18 -8.43 22.51
CA LYS A 94 8.72 -7.05 22.23
C LYS A 94 7.28 -6.99 21.75
N ILE A 95 6.62 -8.13 21.58
CA ILE A 95 5.23 -8.19 21.14
C ILE A 95 4.32 -7.64 22.24
N THR A 96 3.51 -6.65 21.91
CA THR A 96 2.49 -6.09 22.79
C THR A 96 1.09 -6.55 22.38
N SER A 97 0.15 -6.49 23.31
CA SER A 97 -1.27 -6.78 23.02
C SER A 97 -1.84 -5.84 21.94
N PHE A 98 -1.31 -4.62 21.83
CA PHE A 98 -1.68 -3.69 20.76
C PHE A 98 -1.25 -4.21 19.38
N ASP A 99 -0.01 -4.73 19.27
CA ASP A 99 0.50 -5.29 18.01
C ASP A 99 -0.30 -6.54 17.62
N VAL A 100 -0.62 -7.40 18.57
CA VAL A 100 -1.46 -8.57 18.34
C VAL A 100 -2.83 -8.15 17.82
N ASN A 101 -3.54 -7.25 18.51
CA ASN A 101 -4.86 -6.79 18.09
C ASN A 101 -4.85 -6.14 16.72
N LYS A 102 -3.87 -5.27 16.44
CA LYS A 102 -3.69 -4.64 15.12
C LYS A 102 -3.47 -5.68 14.02
N THR A 103 -2.69 -6.72 14.30
CA THR A 103 -2.39 -7.79 13.34
C THR A 103 -3.62 -8.67 13.10
N ILE A 104 -4.41 -9.00 14.16
CA ILE A 104 -5.68 -9.71 14.03
C ILE A 104 -6.66 -8.95 13.12
N GLN A 105 -6.76 -7.64 13.27
CA GLN A 105 -7.61 -6.80 12.42
C GLN A 105 -7.19 -6.87 10.94
N ARG A 106 -5.89 -6.80 10.65
CA ARG A 106 -5.36 -6.93 9.29
C ARG A 106 -5.58 -8.34 8.73
N ALA A 107 -5.31 -9.38 9.51
CA ALA A 107 -5.56 -10.76 9.11
C ALA A 107 -7.06 -11.01 8.83
N THR A 108 -7.96 -10.42 9.62
CA THR A 108 -9.41 -10.47 9.35
C THR A 108 -9.74 -9.92 7.95
N ALA A 109 -9.21 -8.75 7.59
CA ALA A 109 -9.45 -8.16 6.27
C ALA A 109 -8.89 -9.03 5.13
N LYS A 110 -7.70 -9.64 5.32
CA LYS A 110 -7.11 -10.58 4.35
C LYS A 110 -7.93 -11.87 4.22
N ALA A 111 -8.37 -12.46 5.32
CA ALA A 111 -9.23 -13.65 5.29
C ALA A 111 -10.56 -13.38 4.57
N ILE A 112 -11.15 -12.20 4.76
CA ILE A 112 -12.33 -11.76 4.00
C ILE A 112 -12.01 -11.62 2.51
N ALA A 113 -10.86 -11.05 2.17
CA ALA A 113 -10.46 -10.85 0.78
C ALA A 113 -10.30 -12.18 0.03
N MET A 114 -9.87 -13.25 0.69
CA MET A 114 -9.80 -14.59 0.09
C MET A 114 -11.16 -15.12 -0.36
N HIS A 115 -12.26 -14.64 0.21
CA HIS A 115 -13.62 -14.90 -0.28
C HIS A 115 -14.02 -14.03 -1.47
N GLY A 116 -13.16 -13.10 -1.92
CA GLY A 116 -13.36 -12.23 -3.09
C GLY A 116 -13.56 -10.76 -2.76
N LEU A 117 -14.02 -10.38 -1.55
CA LEU A 117 -14.35 -9.00 -1.21
C LEU A 117 -13.10 -8.13 -1.10
N GLY A 118 -12.94 -7.20 -2.06
CA GLY A 118 -11.83 -6.26 -2.07
C GLY A 118 -10.45 -6.90 -2.30
N LEU A 119 -10.39 -8.11 -2.86
CA LEU A 119 -9.15 -8.83 -3.12
C LEU A 119 -8.16 -8.03 -3.99
N SER A 120 -8.68 -7.21 -4.90
CA SER A 120 -7.86 -6.35 -5.77
C SER A 120 -6.99 -5.34 -5.02
N LEU A 121 -7.33 -5.00 -3.77
CA LEU A 121 -6.53 -4.09 -2.95
C LEU A 121 -5.22 -4.73 -2.47
N TRP A 122 -5.16 -6.06 -2.44
CA TRP A 122 -4.02 -6.83 -1.98
C TRP A 122 -3.09 -7.26 -3.12
N THR A 123 -3.49 -7.03 -4.38
CA THR A 123 -2.64 -7.33 -5.52
C THR A 123 -1.41 -6.41 -5.52
N GLY A 124 -0.23 -6.99 -5.39
CA GLY A 124 1.06 -6.28 -5.32
C GLY A 124 1.62 -6.08 -3.90
N GLU A 125 0.89 -6.45 -2.83
CA GLU A 125 1.42 -6.34 -1.45
C GLU A 125 2.58 -7.31 -1.19
N ASP A 126 2.55 -8.48 -1.82
CA ASP A 126 3.57 -9.52 -1.70
C ASP A 126 4.65 -9.46 -2.79
N VAL A 127 4.63 -8.40 -3.63
CA VAL A 127 5.71 -8.17 -4.60
C VAL A 127 6.92 -7.65 -3.83
N PRO A 128 8.07 -8.37 -3.83
CA PRO A 128 9.29 -7.86 -3.20
C PRO A 128 9.61 -6.46 -3.74
N GLU A 129 10.13 -5.57 -2.88
CA GLU A 129 10.53 -4.20 -3.25
C GLU A 129 11.46 -4.12 -4.48
N LEU A 130 12.03 -5.24 -4.91
CA LEU A 130 12.84 -5.41 -6.11
C LEU A 130 12.09 -5.10 -7.42
N VAL A 131 10.74 -5.03 -7.38
CA VAL A 131 9.90 -4.64 -8.53
C VAL A 131 8.98 -3.47 -8.15
N ALA A 132 9.35 -2.66 -7.17
CA ALA A 132 8.86 -1.30 -7.19
C ALA A 132 9.33 -0.74 -8.53
N GLU A 133 8.46 -0.77 -9.55
CA GLU A 133 8.63 0.12 -10.67
C GLU A 133 8.92 1.47 -10.04
N VAL A 134 10.17 1.89 -10.17
CA VAL A 134 10.56 3.27 -9.94
C VAL A 134 9.55 4.04 -10.79
N LYS A 135 8.51 4.60 -10.16
CA LYS A 135 7.56 5.46 -10.85
C LYS A 135 8.47 6.49 -11.49
N LYS A 136 8.73 6.32 -12.80
CA LYS A 136 9.55 7.28 -13.54
C LYS A 136 8.98 8.63 -13.19
N PRO A 137 9.77 9.56 -12.65
CA PRO A 137 9.25 10.85 -12.24
C PRO A 137 8.41 11.37 -13.39
N LYS A 138 7.17 11.79 -13.13
CA LYS A 138 6.32 12.34 -14.20
C LYS A 138 7.08 13.51 -14.79
N ILE A 139 7.64 13.30 -15.97
CA ILE A 139 8.36 14.34 -16.70
C ILE A 139 7.30 15.29 -17.22
N HIS A 140 7.24 16.48 -16.66
CA HIS A 140 6.30 17.52 -17.08
C HIS A 140 6.80 18.20 -18.35
N GLU A 141 5.89 18.56 -19.24
CA GLU A 141 6.25 19.43 -20.34
C GLU A 141 6.52 20.84 -19.80
N LEU A 142 7.57 21.46 -20.31
CA LEU A 142 7.97 22.81 -19.94
C LEU A 142 7.68 23.74 -21.10
N GLU A 143 6.70 24.61 -20.93
CA GLU A 143 6.30 25.60 -21.90
C GLU A 143 6.89 26.98 -21.56
N ILE A 144 7.19 27.79 -22.59
CA ILE A 144 7.70 29.15 -22.45
C ILE A 144 6.73 30.09 -23.18
N PRO A 145 6.10 31.05 -22.47
CA PRO A 145 6.12 31.28 -21.02
C PRO A 145 5.16 30.36 -20.23
N SER A 146 5.50 30.04 -18.97
CA SER A 146 4.62 29.32 -18.05
C SER A 146 5.04 29.58 -16.59
N GLU A 147 4.20 29.27 -15.64
CA GLU A 147 4.53 29.33 -14.21
C GLU A 147 5.75 28.44 -13.88
N ASN A 148 5.80 27.24 -14.47
CA ASN A 148 6.94 26.35 -14.33
C ASN A 148 8.22 26.94 -14.92
N TRP A 149 8.13 27.66 -16.02
CA TRP A 149 9.28 28.38 -16.57
C TRP A 149 9.79 29.47 -15.64
N SER A 150 8.92 30.24 -15.01
CA SER A 150 9.31 31.23 -14.00
C SER A 150 10.07 30.61 -12.82
N ARG A 151 9.64 29.43 -12.36
CA ARG A 151 10.36 28.68 -11.33
C ARG A 151 11.74 28.20 -11.82
N VAL A 152 11.83 27.78 -13.07
CA VAL A 152 13.09 27.37 -13.69
C VAL A 152 14.05 28.55 -13.80
N LEU A 153 13.59 29.74 -14.16
CA LEU A 153 14.41 30.97 -14.17
C LEU A 153 14.98 31.28 -12.78
N GLY A 154 14.16 31.18 -11.71
CA GLY A 154 14.64 31.33 -10.34
C GLY A 154 15.73 30.32 -9.97
N TYR A 155 15.57 29.05 -10.38
CA TYR A 155 16.58 28.02 -10.17
C TYR A 155 17.88 28.31 -10.94
N ILE A 156 17.80 28.74 -12.21
CA ILE A 156 18.98 29.11 -13.02
C ILE A 156 19.72 30.26 -12.36
N ALA A 157 19.00 31.33 -11.94
CA ALA A 157 19.60 32.48 -11.29
C ALA A 157 20.39 32.14 -10.04
N SER A 158 19.90 31.17 -9.24
CA SER A 158 20.54 30.70 -8.00
C SER A 158 21.67 29.68 -8.23
N ASN A 159 21.87 29.18 -9.44
CA ASN A 159 22.79 28.06 -9.71
C ASN A 159 23.63 28.29 -10.99
N LYS A 160 23.90 29.53 -11.35
CA LYS A 160 24.63 29.87 -12.60
C LYS A 160 26.03 29.22 -12.66
N GLU A 161 26.69 29.05 -11.52
CA GLU A 161 28.01 28.44 -11.43
C GLU A 161 28.06 26.95 -11.85
N LEU A 162 26.91 26.26 -11.88
CA LEU A 162 26.86 24.84 -12.28
C LEU A 162 27.07 24.65 -13.80
N GLY A 163 26.82 25.69 -14.58
CA GLY A 163 26.92 25.65 -16.04
C GLY A 163 25.75 24.93 -16.71
N LEU A 164 25.63 25.15 -18.05
CA LEU A 164 24.48 24.70 -18.85
C LEU A 164 24.20 23.18 -18.73
N ASP A 165 25.23 22.36 -18.87
CA ASP A 165 25.01 20.91 -18.97
C ASP A 165 24.50 20.31 -17.66
N LYS A 166 25.01 20.74 -16.50
CA LYS A 166 24.54 20.31 -15.19
C LYS A 166 23.12 20.81 -14.91
N ILE A 167 22.80 22.05 -15.27
CA ILE A 167 21.45 22.60 -15.12
C ILE A 167 20.45 21.83 -15.98
N VAL A 168 20.78 21.52 -17.23
CA VAL A 168 19.95 20.72 -18.13
C VAL A 168 19.74 19.31 -17.59
N GLU A 169 20.77 18.67 -17.06
CA GLU A 169 20.68 17.35 -16.42
C GLU A 169 19.72 17.36 -15.22
N GLN A 170 19.87 18.33 -14.32
CA GLN A 170 19.02 18.47 -13.14
C GLN A 170 17.55 18.73 -13.52
N LEU A 171 17.31 19.64 -14.47
CA LEU A 171 15.98 19.94 -14.96
C LEU A 171 15.35 18.75 -15.70
N GLY A 172 16.17 17.94 -16.40
CA GLY A 172 15.73 16.74 -17.11
C GLY A 172 15.14 15.66 -16.21
N LYS A 173 15.44 15.69 -14.91
CA LYS A 173 14.82 14.80 -13.91
C LYS A 173 13.34 15.10 -13.66
N LYS A 174 12.89 16.32 -13.95
CA LYS A 174 11.52 16.78 -13.67
C LYS A 174 10.78 17.29 -14.92
N TYR A 175 11.50 17.81 -15.88
CA TYR A 175 10.93 18.45 -17.08
C TYR A 175 11.51 17.86 -18.37
N LYS A 176 10.68 17.81 -19.42
CA LYS A 176 11.14 17.48 -20.78
C LYS A 176 11.93 18.66 -21.37
N VAL A 177 13.24 18.60 -21.32
CA VAL A 177 14.12 19.67 -21.83
C VAL A 177 14.30 19.46 -23.34
N THR A 178 13.55 20.22 -24.15
CA THR A 178 13.69 20.27 -25.61
C THR A 178 14.85 21.16 -26.02
N THR A 179 15.28 21.07 -27.27
CA THR A 179 16.31 21.97 -27.84
C THR A 179 15.94 23.45 -27.68
N LYS A 180 14.63 23.80 -27.83
CA LYS A 180 14.12 25.17 -27.63
C LYS A 180 14.35 25.63 -26.19
N ILE A 181 14.08 24.77 -25.21
CA ILE A 181 14.27 25.06 -23.78
C ILE A 181 15.76 25.15 -23.45
N LYS A 182 16.60 24.22 -23.96
CA LYS A 182 18.05 24.28 -23.77
C LYS A 182 18.64 25.62 -24.28
N ASN A 183 18.16 26.08 -25.42
CA ASN A 183 18.59 27.37 -25.97
C ASN A 183 18.09 28.56 -25.13
N ALA A 184 16.90 28.48 -24.54
CA ALA A 184 16.40 29.52 -23.65
C ALA A 184 17.21 29.55 -22.35
N ILE A 185 17.51 28.38 -21.71
CA ILE A 185 18.39 28.29 -20.53
C ILE A 185 19.76 28.91 -20.80
N LYS A 186 20.35 28.64 -21.99
CA LYS A 186 21.65 29.20 -22.38
C LYS A 186 21.67 30.74 -22.46
N LYS A 187 20.52 31.38 -22.74
CA LYS A 187 20.42 32.85 -22.79
C LYS A 187 20.33 33.49 -21.42
N GLU A 188 19.94 32.73 -20.39
CA GLU A 188 19.74 33.20 -19.01
C GLU A 188 20.97 32.97 -18.10
N LEU A 189 21.96 32.22 -18.59
CA LEU A 189 23.26 32.01 -17.96
C LEU A 189 24.26 33.11 -18.28
#